data_9a01030bda39a7917f4bb101919fb9f8
#
_entry.id   9a01030bda39a7917f4bb101919fb9f8
#
_cell.length_a   1.000
_cell.length_b   1.000
_cell.length_c   1.000
_cell.angle_alpha   90.00
_cell.angle_beta   90.00
_cell.angle_gamma   90.00
#
_symmetry.space_group_name_H-M   'P 1'
#
loop_
_entity.id
_entity.type
_entity.pdbx_description
1 polymer ?
#
loop_
_entity_poly.entity_id
_entity_poly.type
_entity_poly.pdbx_seq_one_letter_code
_entity_poly.pdbx_strand_id
1 'polypeptide(L)'
;MPVYQLIPEIPLFPPIEEAEDDGLLAVGGDLTKERLLGAYRRGIFPWYEVGQPILWWSPDPRLVLFPDELKISRSLRKVLRKEQFEIRFDTAFQEVIKSCADVRTKQGKGTWIIPEMQQAYTELHQEGFAHSVESWLDGKLVGGLYGISMGQCFFGESMFSTMNDSSKVALVALADFSQRVGIKLIDCQMTTPHLLSLGAREIKREVFLKMLKNHLETPSIKGLWNNDPVSMKVNLLQN
;
A
#
# COMPACT_ATOMS: atom_id res chain seq x y z
N MET A 1 -3.49 -27.76 1.69
CA MET A 1 -2.05 -28.09 1.94
C MET A 1 -1.71 -27.69 3.37
N PRO A 2 -0.64 -28.21 4.01
CA PRO A 2 -0.34 -27.80 5.39
C PRO A 2 0.12 -26.34 5.39
N VAL A 3 -0.49 -25.51 6.24
CA VAL A 3 -0.04 -24.14 6.48
C VAL A 3 1.30 -24.16 7.21
N TYR A 4 2.30 -23.48 6.68
CA TYR A 4 3.66 -23.47 7.22
C TYR A 4 3.76 -22.63 8.50
N GLN A 5 4.39 -23.19 9.54
CA GLN A 5 4.73 -22.45 10.76
C GLN A 5 6.08 -21.75 10.56
N LEU A 6 6.11 -20.43 10.57
CA LEU A 6 7.34 -19.66 10.51
C LEU A 6 8.01 -19.56 11.88
N ILE A 7 9.33 -19.72 11.89
CA ILE A 7 10.15 -19.57 13.08
C ILE A 7 10.54 -18.09 13.20
N PRO A 8 10.36 -17.44 14.37
CA PRO A 8 10.89 -16.10 14.61
C PRO A 8 12.40 -16.03 14.29
N GLU A 9 12.87 -14.85 13.93
CA GLU A 9 14.30 -14.58 13.63
C GLU A 9 14.85 -15.22 12.34
N ILE A 10 14.14 -16.16 11.71
CA ILE A 10 14.53 -16.77 10.43
C ILE A 10 13.61 -16.22 9.33
N PRO A 11 14.01 -15.19 8.56
CA PRO A 11 13.13 -14.49 7.61
C PRO A 11 12.92 -15.27 6.30
N LEU A 12 12.74 -16.57 6.39
CA LEU A 12 12.47 -17.44 5.26
C LEU A 12 10.97 -17.69 5.11
N PHE A 13 10.54 -17.87 3.87
CA PHE A 13 9.17 -18.26 3.51
C PHE A 13 9.20 -19.54 2.67
N PRO A 14 8.14 -20.37 2.76
CA PRO A 14 7.97 -21.51 1.87
C PRO A 14 7.80 -21.05 0.41
N PRO A 15 7.85 -22.00 -0.55
CA PRO A 15 7.50 -21.72 -1.94
C PRO A 15 6.09 -21.12 -2.03
N ILE A 16 5.93 -20.05 -2.80
CA ILE A 16 4.66 -19.31 -2.88
C ILE A 16 3.56 -20.13 -3.58
N GLU A 17 3.95 -21.09 -4.38
CA GLU A 17 3.07 -22.05 -5.07
C GLU A 17 2.31 -22.94 -4.09
N GLU A 18 2.79 -23.03 -2.84
CA GLU A 18 2.19 -23.83 -1.78
C GLU A 18 1.15 -23.06 -0.95
N ALA A 19 0.82 -21.81 -1.36
CA ALA A 19 -0.30 -21.07 -0.76
C ALA A 19 -1.62 -21.80 -0.98
N GLU A 20 -2.49 -21.80 0.05
CA GLU A 20 -3.85 -22.34 -0.02
C GLU A 20 -4.67 -21.64 -1.12
N ASP A 21 -5.83 -22.18 -1.45
CA ASP A 21 -6.72 -21.63 -2.49
C ASP A 21 -7.19 -20.20 -2.18
N ASP A 22 -7.30 -19.85 -0.90
CA ASP A 22 -7.62 -18.48 -0.44
C ASP A 22 -6.39 -17.55 -0.37
N GLY A 23 -5.19 -18.10 -0.58
CA GLY A 23 -3.92 -17.38 -0.59
C GLY A 23 -3.16 -17.43 0.73
N LEU A 24 -3.63 -18.11 1.78
CA LEU A 24 -2.89 -18.29 3.02
C LEU A 24 -1.65 -19.15 2.76
N LEU A 25 -0.47 -18.64 3.11
CA LEU A 25 0.80 -19.32 2.86
C LEU A 25 1.45 -19.82 4.15
N ALA A 26 1.47 -19.00 5.19
CA ALA A 26 2.19 -19.30 6.42
C ALA A 26 1.61 -18.58 7.64
N VAL A 27 1.99 -19.07 8.83
CA VAL A 27 1.54 -18.56 10.12
C VAL A 27 2.73 -18.31 11.03
N GLY A 28 2.70 -17.29 11.87
CA GLY A 28 3.74 -17.00 12.87
C GLY A 28 4.90 -16.18 12.30
N GLY A 29 6.10 -16.40 12.84
CA GLY A 29 7.26 -15.54 12.55
C GLY A 29 7.23 -14.24 13.36
N ASP A 30 7.70 -13.16 12.76
CA ASP A 30 7.83 -11.83 13.37
C ASP A 30 7.54 -10.74 12.32
N LEU A 31 7.56 -9.46 12.75
CA LEU A 31 7.40 -8.29 11.87
C LEU A 31 8.71 -7.53 11.68
N THR A 32 9.85 -8.21 11.79
CA THR A 32 11.16 -7.58 11.53
C THR A 32 11.22 -7.03 10.11
N LYS A 33 12.02 -5.99 9.93
CA LYS A 33 12.26 -5.37 8.63
C LYS A 33 12.69 -6.41 7.58
N GLU A 34 13.62 -7.28 7.93
CA GLU A 34 14.15 -8.32 7.04
C GLU A 34 13.05 -9.24 6.56
N ARG A 35 12.16 -9.66 7.46
CA ARG A 35 11.03 -10.50 7.12
C ARG A 35 9.99 -9.75 6.28
N LEU A 36 9.60 -8.53 6.67
CA LEU A 36 8.62 -7.74 5.91
C LEU A 36 9.11 -7.46 4.49
N LEU A 37 10.31 -6.93 4.33
CA LEU A 37 10.87 -6.66 3.01
C LEU A 37 11.10 -7.95 2.20
N GLY A 38 11.49 -9.04 2.87
CA GLY A 38 11.62 -10.36 2.27
C GLY A 38 10.29 -10.92 1.76
N ALA A 39 9.19 -10.68 2.49
CA ALA A 39 7.82 -11.03 2.10
C ALA A 39 7.39 -10.24 0.86
N TYR A 40 7.47 -8.91 0.90
CA TYR A 40 7.05 -8.06 -0.23
C TYR A 40 7.83 -8.36 -1.51
N ARG A 41 9.14 -8.64 -1.43
CA ARG A 41 9.93 -9.09 -2.59
C ARG A 41 9.41 -10.36 -3.24
N ARG A 42 8.70 -11.17 -2.50
CA ARG A 42 8.09 -12.44 -2.97
C ARG A 42 6.60 -12.33 -3.25
N GLY A 43 6.00 -11.13 -3.15
CA GLY A 43 4.55 -10.95 -3.32
C GLY A 43 3.73 -11.48 -2.16
N ILE A 44 4.32 -11.58 -0.97
CA ILE A 44 3.70 -12.01 0.28
C ILE A 44 3.47 -10.78 1.15
N PHE A 45 2.37 -10.75 1.91
CA PHE A 45 2.08 -9.68 2.87
C PHE A 45 1.43 -10.22 4.14
N PRO A 46 1.60 -9.55 5.29
CA PRO A 46 0.94 -9.92 6.53
C PRO A 46 -0.47 -9.34 6.58
N TRP A 47 -1.44 -10.16 6.99
CA TRP A 47 -2.81 -9.70 7.26
C TRP A 47 -3.47 -10.62 8.28
N TYR A 48 -3.75 -10.12 9.47
CA TYR A 48 -4.30 -10.86 10.61
C TYR A 48 -5.00 -9.93 11.60
N GLU A 49 -5.84 -10.47 12.48
CA GLU A 49 -6.61 -9.70 13.45
C GLU A 49 -6.02 -9.80 14.86
N VAL A 50 -6.46 -8.91 15.74
CA VAL A 50 -6.07 -8.92 17.15
C VAL A 50 -6.32 -10.29 17.78
N GLY A 51 -5.30 -10.83 18.44
CA GLY A 51 -5.34 -12.15 19.09
C GLY A 51 -5.08 -13.34 18.17
N GLN A 52 -4.91 -13.12 16.88
CA GLN A 52 -4.44 -14.13 15.95
C GLN A 52 -2.91 -14.13 15.85
N PRO A 53 -2.28 -15.26 15.51
CA PRO A 53 -0.90 -15.25 15.08
C PRO A 53 -0.76 -14.45 13.77
N ILE A 54 0.45 -14.02 13.45
CA ILE A 54 0.72 -13.37 12.15
C ILE A 54 0.37 -14.36 11.03
N LEU A 55 -0.46 -13.92 10.08
CA LEU A 55 -0.84 -14.69 8.90
C LEU A 55 -0.22 -14.02 7.67
N TRP A 56 0.39 -14.84 6.80
CA TRP A 56 1.10 -14.40 5.60
C TRP A 56 0.38 -14.89 4.36
N TRP A 57 0.08 -13.97 3.43
CA TRP A 57 -0.81 -14.20 2.31
C TRP A 57 -0.16 -13.92 0.97
N SER A 58 -0.54 -14.71 -0.02
CA SER A 58 -0.29 -14.46 -1.44
C SER A 58 -1.48 -14.93 -2.28
N PRO A 59 -2.54 -14.12 -2.38
CA PRO A 59 -3.77 -14.51 -3.07
C PRO A 59 -3.60 -14.66 -4.58
N ASP A 60 -4.46 -15.50 -5.18
CA ASP A 60 -4.65 -15.64 -6.61
C ASP A 60 -6.16 -15.58 -6.90
N PRO A 61 -6.69 -14.60 -7.65
CA PRO A 61 -5.95 -13.55 -8.36
C PRO A 61 -5.39 -12.46 -7.45
N ARG A 62 -4.42 -11.70 -7.97
CA ARG A 62 -3.84 -10.52 -7.33
C ARG A 62 -4.46 -9.26 -7.92
N LEU A 63 -4.94 -8.35 -7.08
CA LEU A 63 -5.41 -7.04 -7.53
C LEU A 63 -4.24 -6.07 -7.70
N VAL A 64 -4.13 -5.46 -8.86
CA VAL A 64 -3.09 -4.46 -9.17
C VAL A 64 -3.69 -3.24 -9.84
N LEU A 65 -3.03 -2.10 -9.68
CA LEU A 65 -3.31 -0.87 -10.40
C LEU A 65 -2.04 -0.39 -11.12
N PHE A 66 -2.16 -0.13 -12.40
CA PHE A 66 -1.10 0.53 -13.17
C PHE A 66 -1.30 2.04 -13.07
N PRO A 67 -0.29 2.82 -12.66
CA PRO A 67 -0.46 4.26 -12.43
C PRO A 67 -1.00 5.04 -13.63
N ASP A 68 -0.66 4.61 -14.86
CA ASP A 68 -1.12 5.19 -16.12
C ASP A 68 -2.53 4.74 -16.53
N GLU A 69 -3.09 3.72 -15.88
CA GLU A 69 -4.44 3.20 -16.12
C GLU A 69 -5.47 3.66 -15.06
N LEU A 70 -5.07 4.56 -14.14
CA LEU A 70 -5.98 5.06 -13.10
C LEU A 70 -7.20 5.77 -13.72
N LYS A 71 -8.39 5.31 -13.36
CA LYS A 71 -9.65 5.89 -13.85
C LYS A 71 -10.13 7.02 -12.96
N ILE A 72 -10.15 8.24 -13.49
CA ILE A 72 -10.68 9.42 -12.81
C ILE A 72 -12.11 9.68 -13.29
N SER A 73 -13.10 9.43 -12.42
CA SER A 73 -14.51 9.68 -12.71
C SER A 73 -14.79 11.18 -12.94
N ARG A 74 -15.93 11.49 -13.58
CA ARG A 74 -16.35 12.90 -13.79
C ARG A 74 -16.52 13.65 -12.48
N SER A 75 -17.02 12.99 -11.42
CA SER A 75 -17.16 13.57 -10.08
C SER A 75 -15.82 13.85 -9.42
N LEU A 76 -14.90 12.88 -9.46
CA LEU A 76 -13.56 13.05 -8.90
C LEU A 76 -12.79 14.16 -9.64
N ARG A 77 -12.91 14.25 -10.98
CA ARG A 77 -12.30 15.33 -11.77
C ARG A 77 -12.82 16.72 -11.35
N LYS A 78 -14.10 16.84 -10.96
CA LYS A 78 -14.64 18.09 -10.40
C LYS A 78 -14.02 18.43 -9.04
N VAL A 79 -13.75 17.44 -8.20
CA VAL A 79 -13.09 17.62 -6.90
C VAL A 79 -11.64 18.08 -7.11
N LEU A 80 -10.89 17.42 -8.00
CA LEU A 80 -9.52 17.79 -8.33
C LEU A 80 -9.41 19.24 -8.84
N ARG A 81 -10.33 19.66 -9.71
CA ARG A 81 -10.35 21.06 -10.25
C ARG A 81 -10.62 22.14 -9.20
N LYS A 82 -11.19 21.78 -8.04
CA LYS A 82 -11.40 22.73 -6.94
C LYS A 82 -10.14 23.03 -6.16
N GLU A 83 -9.10 22.19 -6.31
CA GLU A 83 -7.80 22.30 -5.61
C GLU A 83 -7.93 22.54 -4.10
N GLN A 84 -9.02 22.02 -3.51
CA GLN A 84 -9.32 22.27 -2.10
C GLN A 84 -8.42 21.48 -1.15
N PHE A 85 -7.79 20.41 -1.62
CA PHE A 85 -6.90 19.57 -0.81
C PHE A 85 -5.44 19.93 -1.11
N GLU A 86 -4.70 20.23 -0.07
CA GLU A 86 -3.24 20.27 -0.12
C GLU A 86 -2.71 18.82 -0.04
N ILE A 87 -1.84 18.46 -0.98
CA ILE A 87 -1.21 17.14 -1.01
C ILE A 87 0.20 17.21 -0.43
N ARG A 88 0.46 16.32 0.51
CA ARG A 88 1.79 16.15 1.11
C ARG A 88 2.21 14.69 1.04
N PHE A 89 3.52 14.48 1.08
CA PHE A 89 4.14 13.15 1.10
C PHE A 89 5.02 13.04 2.33
N ASP A 90 4.90 11.96 3.08
CA ASP A 90 5.75 11.64 4.23
C ASP A 90 5.86 12.73 5.31
N THR A 91 4.83 13.58 5.46
CA THR A 91 4.83 14.63 6.48
C THR A 91 4.13 14.21 7.78
N ALA A 92 3.25 13.20 7.72
CA ALA A 92 2.44 12.75 8.85
C ALA A 92 2.18 11.23 8.81
N PHE A 93 3.19 10.41 8.50
CA PHE A 93 3.04 8.96 8.33
C PHE A 93 2.32 8.28 9.50
N GLN A 94 2.74 8.61 10.75
CA GLN A 94 2.14 8.03 11.95
C GLN A 94 0.65 8.40 12.11
N GLU A 95 0.27 9.63 11.72
CA GLU A 95 -1.14 10.04 11.74
C GLU A 95 -1.94 9.32 10.66
N VAL A 96 -1.35 9.09 9.48
CA VAL A 96 -1.99 8.36 8.38
C VAL A 96 -2.27 6.90 8.78
N ILE A 97 -1.26 6.16 9.27
CA ILE A 97 -1.45 4.76 9.65
C ILE A 97 -2.44 4.60 10.80
N LYS A 98 -2.39 5.49 11.80
CA LYS A 98 -3.35 5.53 12.90
C LYS A 98 -4.77 5.83 12.38
N SER A 99 -4.93 6.80 11.49
CA SER A 99 -6.23 7.15 10.92
C SER A 99 -6.83 6.00 10.10
N CYS A 100 -6.00 5.23 9.39
CA CYS A 100 -6.42 4.00 8.70
C CYS A 100 -6.97 2.96 9.69
N ALA A 101 -6.32 2.77 10.85
CA ALA A 101 -6.79 1.87 11.90
C ALA A 101 -8.11 2.36 12.52
N ASP A 102 -8.20 3.65 12.87
CA ASP A 102 -9.34 4.26 13.57
C ASP A 102 -10.63 4.22 12.73
N VAL A 103 -10.55 4.53 11.42
CA VAL A 103 -11.72 4.52 10.53
C VAL A 103 -12.33 3.13 10.43
N ARG A 104 -11.52 2.07 10.38
CA ARG A 104 -12.00 0.68 10.35
C ARG A 104 -12.68 0.28 11.65
N THR A 105 -12.07 0.62 12.78
CA THR A 105 -12.62 0.34 14.11
C THR A 105 -13.96 1.05 14.33
N LYS A 106 -14.09 2.32 13.95
CA LYS A 106 -15.35 3.08 14.02
C LYS A 106 -16.47 2.52 13.15
N GLN A 107 -16.14 1.79 12.09
CA GLN A 107 -17.12 1.10 11.24
C GLN A 107 -17.54 -0.28 11.78
N GLY A 108 -17.07 -0.69 12.96
CA GLY A 108 -17.35 -2.00 13.56
C GLY A 108 -16.70 -3.19 12.83
N LYS A 109 -15.78 -2.88 11.94
CA LYS A 109 -15.07 -3.88 11.12
C LYS A 109 -13.71 -4.13 11.72
N GLY A 110 -13.42 -4.64 12.81
CA GLY A 110 -12.08 -4.89 13.31
C GLY A 110 -10.92 -4.22 12.49
N THR A 111 -9.75 -4.10 13.03
CA THR A 111 -8.61 -3.60 12.27
C THR A 111 -7.44 -4.57 12.38
N TRP A 112 -6.81 -4.85 11.25
CA TRP A 112 -5.55 -5.59 11.18
C TRP A 112 -4.33 -4.66 11.42
N ILE A 113 -4.56 -3.33 11.43
CA ILE A 113 -3.51 -2.34 11.69
C ILE A 113 -3.36 -2.17 13.20
N ILE A 114 -2.94 -3.24 13.86
CA ILE A 114 -2.72 -3.31 15.30
C ILE A 114 -1.44 -2.55 15.72
N PRO A 115 -1.20 -2.27 17.00
CA PRO A 115 -0.04 -1.48 17.44
C PRO A 115 1.29 -2.00 16.93
N GLU A 116 1.50 -3.32 16.91
CA GLU A 116 2.74 -3.96 16.43
C GLU A 116 2.94 -3.71 14.93
N MET A 117 1.88 -3.74 14.14
CA MET A 117 1.94 -3.39 12.72
C MET A 117 2.25 -1.91 12.53
N GLN A 118 1.61 -1.02 13.30
CA GLN A 118 1.89 0.41 13.24
C GLN A 118 3.35 0.71 13.57
N GLN A 119 3.91 0.05 14.57
CA GLN A 119 5.32 0.19 14.94
C GLN A 119 6.23 -0.29 13.80
N ALA A 120 6.04 -1.51 13.30
CA ALA A 120 6.87 -2.09 12.26
C ALA A 120 6.88 -1.24 10.97
N TYR A 121 5.72 -0.72 10.54
CA TYR A 121 5.66 0.16 9.36
C TYR A 121 6.21 1.55 9.63
N THR A 122 6.14 2.05 10.87
CA THR A 122 6.80 3.32 11.25
C THR A 122 8.33 3.18 11.19
N GLU A 123 8.88 2.06 11.62
CA GLU A 123 10.31 1.76 11.49
C GLU A 123 10.73 1.68 10.01
N LEU A 124 9.94 1.00 9.16
CA LEU A 124 10.18 0.99 7.72
C LEU A 124 10.10 2.39 7.08
N HIS A 125 9.23 3.26 7.59
CA HIS A 125 9.13 4.64 7.13
C HIS A 125 10.39 5.44 7.49
N GLN A 126 10.88 5.33 8.73
CA GLN A 126 12.12 6.00 9.17
C GLN A 126 13.34 5.59 8.32
N GLU A 127 13.32 4.37 7.80
CA GLU A 127 14.36 3.86 6.90
C GLU A 127 14.09 4.13 5.41
N GLY A 128 13.00 4.82 5.07
CA GLY A 128 12.67 5.23 3.71
C GLY A 128 12.13 4.12 2.81
N PHE A 129 11.49 3.10 3.39
CA PHE A 129 10.80 2.04 2.65
C PHE A 129 9.29 2.20 2.65
N ALA A 130 8.71 2.67 3.76
CA ALA A 130 7.27 2.93 3.83
C ALA A 130 6.99 4.43 3.67
N HIS A 131 5.91 4.75 2.96
CA HIS A 131 5.58 6.11 2.54
C HIS A 131 4.10 6.39 2.73
N SER A 132 3.77 7.65 2.99
CA SER A 132 2.39 8.17 3.02
C SER A 132 2.14 9.21 1.95
N VAL A 133 0.90 9.25 1.47
CA VAL A 133 0.37 10.35 0.66
C VAL A 133 -0.86 10.89 1.37
N GLU A 134 -0.87 12.19 1.60
CA GLU A 134 -1.76 12.86 2.53
C GLU A 134 -2.60 13.90 1.82
N SER A 135 -3.90 13.94 2.15
CA SER A 135 -4.82 15.00 1.73
C SER A 135 -5.18 15.87 2.93
N TRP A 136 -4.79 17.12 2.88
CA TRP A 136 -5.02 18.12 3.93
C TRP A 136 -6.05 19.14 3.50
N LEU A 137 -6.89 19.59 4.43
CA LEU A 137 -7.83 20.69 4.25
C LEU A 137 -7.80 21.59 5.49
N ASP A 138 -7.57 22.89 5.30
CA ASP A 138 -7.48 23.88 6.38
C ASP A 138 -6.52 23.44 7.51
N GLY A 139 -5.36 22.89 7.14
CA GLY A 139 -4.34 22.41 8.06
C GLY A 139 -4.70 21.12 8.81
N LYS A 140 -5.78 20.42 8.42
CA LYS A 140 -6.19 19.16 9.03
C LYS A 140 -5.98 18.00 8.04
N LEU A 141 -5.45 16.90 8.51
CA LEU A 141 -5.35 15.65 7.75
C LEU A 141 -6.75 15.03 7.61
N VAL A 142 -7.29 14.99 6.38
CA VAL A 142 -8.67 14.54 6.12
C VAL A 142 -8.74 13.26 5.29
N GLY A 143 -7.64 12.81 4.74
CA GLY A 143 -7.54 11.57 3.98
C GLY A 143 -6.09 11.25 3.66
N GLY A 144 -5.84 10.03 3.24
CA GLY A 144 -4.51 9.59 2.88
C GLY A 144 -4.45 8.09 2.67
N LEU A 145 -3.26 7.65 2.31
CA LEU A 145 -2.91 6.25 2.16
C LEU A 145 -1.45 6.04 2.60
N TYR A 146 -1.09 4.80 2.89
CA TYR A 146 0.30 4.43 3.10
C TYR A 146 0.60 3.08 2.43
N GLY A 147 1.88 2.83 2.24
CA GLY A 147 2.37 1.59 1.67
C GLY A 147 3.88 1.53 1.63
N ILE A 148 4.40 0.46 1.02
CA ILE A 148 5.84 0.21 0.87
C ILE A 148 6.25 0.44 -0.57
N SER A 149 7.38 1.11 -0.78
CA SER A 149 7.99 1.32 -2.09
C SER A 149 9.27 0.50 -2.23
N MET A 150 9.32 -0.35 -3.25
CA MET A 150 10.50 -1.17 -3.56
C MET A 150 10.65 -1.30 -5.07
N GLY A 151 11.84 -0.96 -5.58
CA GLY A 151 12.07 -0.95 -7.02
C GLY A 151 11.07 -0.03 -7.74
N GLN A 152 10.40 -0.56 -8.75
CA GLN A 152 9.32 0.11 -9.47
C GLN A 152 7.92 -0.31 -8.99
N CYS A 153 7.80 -0.81 -7.75
CA CYS A 153 6.54 -1.24 -7.15
C CYS A 153 6.20 -0.40 -5.93
N PHE A 154 4.90 -0.13 -5.76
CA PHE A 154 4.32 0.38 -4.53
C PHE A 154 3.28 -0.62 -4.02
N PHE A 155 3.44 -1.09 -2.80
CA PHE A 155 2.51 -2.00 -2.13
C PHE A 155 1.59 -1.17 -1.24
N GLY A 156 0.35 -0.98 -1.71
CA GLY A 156 -0.64 -0.17 -0.99
C GLY A 156 -1.24 -0.94 0.18
N GLU A 157 -1.00 -0.48 1.39
CA GLU A 157 -1.43 -1.17 2.61
C GLU A 157 -2.85 -0.79 3.02
N SER A 158 -3.10 0.49 3.16
CA SER A 158 -4.42 0.98 3.56
C SER A 158 -4.62 2.44 3.15
N MET A 159 -5.89 2.84 3.14
CA MET A 159 -6.29 4.23 2.92
C MET A 159 -7.45 4.59 3.84
N PHE A 160 -7.53 5.86 4.19
CA PHE A 160 -8.63 6.40 4.99
C PHE A 160 -9.19 7.68 4.38
N SER A 161 -10.43 8.01 4.76
CA SER A 161 -11.13 9.21 4.33
C SER A 161 -12.07 9.65 5.44
N THR A 162 -11.90 10.86 5.95
CA THR A 162 -12.83 11.51 6.86
C THR A 162 -13.67 12.56 6.12
N MET A 163 -13.29 12.86 4.88
CA MET A 163 -13.97 13.77 3.98
C MET A 163 -14.15 13.12 2.61
N ASN A 164 -15.26 13.38 1.95
CA ASN A 164 -15.58 12.79 0.66
C ASN A 164 -14.44 12.95 -0.36
N ASP A 165 -14.07 11.85 -0.99
CA ASP A 165 -13.05 11.75 -2.04
C ASP A 165 -11.60 12.05 -1.61
N SER A 166 -11.31 12.41 -0.34
CA SER A 166 -9.95 12.76 0.10
C SER A 166 -8.94 11.61 -0.09
N SER A 167 -9.31 10.35 0.19
CA SER A 167 -8.43 9.20 -0.10
C SER A 167 -8.24 8.94 -1.59
N LYS A 168 -9.25 9.22 -2.42
CA LYS A 168 -9.11 9.11 -3.89
C LYS A 168 -8.18 10.17 -4.43
N VAL A 169 -8.22 11.40 -3.88
CA VAL A 169 -7.29 12.46 -4.25
C VAL A 169 -5.85 12.08 -3.89
N ALA A 170 -5.63 11.48 -2.71
CA ALA A 170 -4.33 10.93 -2.34
C ALA A 170 -3.86 9.82 -3.31
N LEU A 171 -4.76 8.94 -3.75
CA LEU A 171 -4.42 7.89 -4.73
C LEU A 171 -4.10 8.46 -6.11
N VAL A 172 -4.81 9.51 -6.55
CA VAL A 172 -4.47 10.23 -7.79
C VAL A 172 -3.09 10.86 -7.69
N ALA A 173 -2.77 11.46 -6.55
CA ALA A 173 -1.45 12.04 -6.30
C ALA A 173 -0.34 10.97 -6.29
N LEU A 174 -0.60 9.80 -5.68
CA LEU A 174 0.32 8.67 -5.74
C LEU A 174 0.55 8.22 -7.19
N ALA A 175 -0.51 8.07 -7.99
CA ALA A 175 -0.38 7.62 -9.37
C ALA A 175 0.40 8.61 -10.24
N ASP A 176 0.14 9.90 -10.09
CA ASP A 176 0.87 10.97 -10.78
C ASP A 176 2.37 10.98 -10.37
N PHE A 177 2.65 10.93 -9.07
CA PHE A 177 4.02 10.79 -8.55
C PHE A 177 4.69 9.54 -9.10
N SER A 178 4.01 8.39 -9.04
CA SER A 178 4.52 7.10 -9.53
C SER A 178 4.97 7.16 -10.97
N GLN A 179 4.19 7.77 -11.85
CA GLN A 179 4.55 7.92 -13.27
C GLN A 179 5.83 8.76 -13.46
N ARG A 180 6.01 9.81 -12.67
CA ARG A 180 7.19 10.69 -12.75
C ARG A 180 8.48 10.06 -12.23
N VAL A 181 8.37 9.24 -11.18
CA VAL A 181 9.53 8.61 -10.55
C VAL A 181 9.80 7.20 -11.06
N GLY A 182 8.96 6.69 -11.97
CA GLY A 182 9.15 5.38 -12.61
C GLY A 182 8.61 4.19 -11.83
N ILE A 183 7.71 4.37 -10.85
CA ILE A 183 6.91 3.30 -10.27
C ILE A 183 5.90 2.84 -11.33
N LYS A 184 5.89 1.56 -11.64
CA LYS A 184 5.11 0.96 -12.73
C LYS A 184 3.92 0.15 -12.24
N LEU A 185 3.93 -0.29 -10.99
CA LEU A 185 2.96 -1.20 -10.42
C LEU A 185 2.57 -0.78 -9.01
N ILE A 186 1.27 -0.60 -8.78
CA ILE A 186 0.69 -0.48 -7.45
C ILE A 186 0.01 -1.81 -7.13
N ASP A 187 0.55 -2.54 -6.18
CA ASP A 187 -0.03 -3.77 -5.66
C ASP A 187 -1.14 -3.41 -4.66
N CYS A 188 -2.37 -3.75 -4.99
CA CYS A 188 -3.55 -3.53 -4.16
C CYS A 188 -3.97 -4.77 -3.36
N GLN A 189 -3.24 -5.88 -3.51
CA GLN A 189 -3.40 -7.17 -2.84
C GLN A 189 -4.77 -7.81 -3.06
N MET A 190 -5.80 -7.30 -2.39
CA MET A 190 -7.14 -7.88 -2.34
C MET A 190 -8.15 -7.10 -3.19
N THR A 191 -9.05 -7.83 -3.84
CA THR A 191 -10.08 -7.22 -4.68
C THR A 191 -11.15 -6.51 -3.86
N THR A 192 -11.38 -5.24 -4.20
CA THR A 192 -12.46 -4.45 -3.66
C THR A 192 -13.21 -3.71 -4.77
N PRO A 193 -14.56 -3.55 -4.66
CA PRO A 193 -15.32 -2.76 -5.64
C PRO A 193 -14.80 -1.33 -5.79
N HIS A 194 -14.29 -0.76 -4.71
CA HIS A 194 -13.72 0.59 -4.69
C HIS A 194 -12.51 0.70 -5.63
N LEU A 195 -11.52 -0.19 -5.48
CA LEU A 195 -10.30 -0.18 -6.30
C LEU A 195 -10.58 -0.56 -7.76
N LEU A 196 -11.50 -1.50 -8.00
CA LEU A 196 -11.95 -1.82 -9.37
C LEU A 196 -12.55 -0.59 -10.07
N SER A 197 -13.35 0.22 -9.34
CA SER A 197 -13.93 1.46 -9.88
C SER A 197 -12.88 2.52 -10.25
N LEU A 198 -11.68 2.42 -9.66
CA LEU A 198 -10.54 3.31 -9.91
C LEU A 198 -9.58 2.75 -10.98
N GLY A 199 -9.90 1.61 -11.59
CA GLY A 199 -9.12 1.04 -12.69
C GLY A 199 -8.21 -0.11 -12.30
N ALA A 200 -8.16 -0.49 -11.03
CA ALA A 200 -7.46 -1.70 -10.63
C ALA A 200 -8.08 -2.93 -11.32
N ARG A 201 -7.26 -3.93 -11.59
CA ARG A 201 -7.69 -5.17 -12.21
C ARG A 201 -7.02 -6.38 -11.58
N GLU A 202 -7.69 -7.50 -11.66
CA GLU A 202 -7.15 -8.79 -11.24
C GLU A 202 -6.23 -9.36 -12.30
N ILE A 203 -5.10 -9.88 -11.87
CA ILE A 203 -4.17 -10.68 -12.69
C ILE A 203 -3.84 -11.98 -11.95
N LYS A 204 -3.47 -13.02 -12.68
CA LYS A 204 -2.99 -14.27 -12.08
C LYS A 204 -1.75 -14.00 -11.23
N ARG A 205 -1.64 -14.65 -10.08
CA ARG A 205 -0.46 -14.55 -9.19
C ARG A 205 0.85 -14.78 -9.93
N GLU A 206 0.91 -15.79 -10.81
CA GLU A 206 2.10 -16.07 -11.63
C GLU A 206 2.52 -14.86 -12.48
N VAL A 207 1.56 -14.18 -13.12
CA VAL A 207 1.82 -12.97 -13.92
C VAL A 207 2.32 -11.83 -13.02
N PHE A 208 1.67 -11.64 -11.87
CA PHE A 208 2.10 -10.66 -10.87
C PHE A 208 3.54 -10.89 -10.42
N LEU A 209 3.90 -12.12 -10.05
CA LEU A 209 5.24 -12.47 -9.56
C LEU A 209 6.32 -12.25 -10.62
N LYS A 210 6.02 -12.55 -11.88
CA LYS A 210 6.94 -12.26 -12.99
C LYS A 210 7.17 -10.77 -13.17
N MET A 211 6.11 -9.97 -13.09
CA MET A 211 6.20 -8.51 -13.15
C MET A 211 6.97 -7.96 -11.95
N LEU A 212 6.64 -8.41 -10.74
CA LEU A 212 7.29 -8.03 -9.50
C LEU A 212 8.80 -8.26 -9.57
N LYS A 213 9.22 -9.45 -9.97
CA LYS A 213 10.64 -9.78 -10.13
C LYS A 213 11.36 -8.78 -11.04
N ASN A 214 10.80 -8.50 -12.21
CA ASN A 214 11.40 -7.56 -13.16
C ASN A 214 11.47 -6.13 -12.60
N HIS A 215 10.42 -5.67 -11.93
CA HIS A 215 10.35 -4.32 -11.39
C HIS A 215 11.26 -4.12 -10.17
N LEU A 216 11.59 -5.18 -9.44
CA LEU A 216 12.51 -5.12 -8.30
C LEU A 216 14.00 -5.11 -8.70
N GLU A 217 14.33 -5.37 -9.97
CA GLU A 217 15.70 -5.23 -10.49
C GLU A 217 16.17 -3.76 -10.53
N THR A 218 15.21 -2.83 -10.63
CA THR A 218 15.50 -1.39 -10.56
C THR A 218 15.70 -0.97 -9.11
N PRO A 219 16.72 -0.15 -8.80
CA PRO A 219 16.89 0.37 -7.44
C PRO A 219 15.67 1.14 -6.95
N SER A 220 15.32 0.96 -5.68
CA SER A 220 14.26 1.74 -5.03
C SER A 220 14.67 3.21 -4.89
N ILE A 221 13.68 4.10 -4.91
CA ILE A 221 13.86 5.49 -4.49
C ILE A 221 14.13 5.46 -3.00
N LYS A 222 15.30 6.00 -2.60
CA LYS A 222 15.71 6.00 -1.19
C LYS A 222 15.31 7.28 -0.49
N GLY A 223 14.95 7.14 0.79
CA GLY A 223 14.66 8.26 1.67
C GLY A 223 13.21 8.73 1.58
N LEU A 224 12.88 9.75 2.35
CA LEU A 224 11.53 10.28 2.44
C LEU A 224 11.16 11.07 1.17
N TRP A 225 9.93 10.90 0.73
CA TRP A 225 9.39 11.55 -0.48
C TRP A 225 9.10 13.04 -0.29
N ASN A 226 9.04 13.53 0.94
CA ASN A 226 8.84 14.97 1.23
C ASN A 226 10.02 15.85 0.76
N ASN A 227 11.20 15.26 0.57
CA ASN A 227 12.39 15.93 0.10
C ASN A 227 12.60 15.81 -1.42
N ASP A 228 11.74 15.05 -2.11
CA ASP A 228 11.84 14.88 -3.56
C ASP A 228 11.23 16.11 -4.28
N PRO A 229 11.97 16.77 -5.18
CA PRO A 229 11.43 17.89 -5.97
C PRO A 229 10.20 17.52 -6.80
N VAL A 230 10.04 16.24 -7.15
CA VAL A 230 8.86 15.71 -7.87
C VAL A 230 7.63 15.69 -6.97
N SER A 231 7.78 15.35 -5.69
CA SER A 231 6.65 15.31 -4.74
C SER A 231 5.99 16.69 -4.54
N MET A 232 6.76 17.78 -4.68
CA MET A 232 6.27 19.16 -4.53
C MET A 232 5.50 19.69 -5.75
N LYS A 233 5.48 18.97 -6.88
CA LYS A 233 4.89 19.43 -8.15
C LYS A 233 3.75 18.52 -8.62
N VAL A 234 2.91 18.04 -7.70
CA VAL A 234 1.78 17.19 -8.08
C VAL A 234 0.78 17.98 -8.92
N ASN A 235 0.71 17.68 -10.20
CA ASN A 235 -0.25 18.30 -11.13
C ASN A 235 -1.41 17.33 -11.36
N LEU A 236 -2.42 17.40 -10.50
CA LEU A 236 -3.57 16.49 -10.48
C LEU A 236 -4.50 16.58 -11.70
N LEU A 237 -4.19 17.42 -12.69
CA LEU A 237 -5.08 17.71 -13.81
C LEU A 237 -4.55 17.30 -15.19
N GLN A 238 -3.33 16.74 -15.28
CA GLN A 238 -2.71 16.43 -16.57
C GLN A 238 -3.10 15.08 -17.18
N ASN A 239 -4.08 14.35 -16.60
CA ASN A 239 -4.61 13.10 -17.16
C ASN A 239 -6.10 13.17 -17.48
#